data_2b94340b29ee9c90e47423a7e1f05766
#
_entry.id   2b94340b29ee9c90e47423a7e1f05766
#
_cell.length_a   1.000
_cell.length_b   1.000
_cell.length_c   1.000
_cell.angle_alpha   90.00
_cell.angle_beta   90.00
_cell.angle_gamma   90.00
#
_symmetry.space_group_name_H-M   'P 1'
#
loop_
_entity.id
_entity.type
_entity.pdbx_description
1 polymer ?
#
loop_
_entity_poly.entity_id
_entity_poly.type
_entity_poly.pdbx_seq_one_letter_code
_entity_poly.pdbx_strand_id
1 'polypeptide(L)'
;GLMNDPSLTERLYDAGAQFSSEIVEQGSPVLSFLLWFVLPILLFSFIGNQMNKKLMEKAGGGPGSMMFGGAGKSNAKVYVQSTHGIRFADVAGEDEAKENLQEIVNYLHDPKQYEEIGASMPKGILLVGPPGTGKTMLAKAVAGESNVPFFSISGSEFVEMFVGMGASKVRDLFKQAKEKAPCIVFIDEIDAIGQKRNSGQFGGNDEREQTLNQLLTEMDGFEGNTGVIILAATNRPDSLDPALTRPGRFDRRVPVELPDLKGREEILKVHAKKVKIAPGVDFNTVARMASGASGAELANIVNEAALRAVRAGRKSVTQADLEESIEVVIAGYQKK
;
A
#
# COMPACT_ATOMS: atom_id res chain seq x y z
N GLY A 1 60.32 19.65 -35.67
CA GLY A 1 59.86 19.01 -36.87
C GLY A 1 61.05 18.21 -37.47
N LEU A 2 60.96 16.92 -37.37
CA LEU A 2 61.90 16.03 -38.12
C LEU A 2 61.58 16.17 -39.60
N MET A 3 62.43 16.92 -40.29
CA MET A 3 62.41 16.89 -41.72
C MET A 3 62.81 15.49 -42.21
N ASN A 4 61.94 14.87 -42.93
CA ASN A 4 62.18 13.57 -43.53
C ASN A 4 63.10 13.81 -44.76
N ASP A 5 64.39 13.77 -44.54
CA ASP A 5 65.40 13.86 -45.58
C ASP A 5 65.97 12.46 -45.85
N PRO A 6 65.56 11.80 -46.93
CA PRO A 6 66.00 10.43 -47.23
C PRO A 6 67.47 10.32 -47.51
N SER A 7 68.15 11.44 -47.84
CA SER A 7 69.59 11.45 -48.12
C SER A 7 70.46 11.74 -46.91
N LEU A 8 69.85 12.05 -45.77
CA LEU A 8 70.60 12.42 -44.57
C LEU A 8 71.46 11.27 -44.05
N THR A 9 70.95 10.06 -44.10
CA THR A 9 71.65 8.84 -43.64
C THR A 9 72.87 8.56 -44.51
N GLU A 10 72.74 8.68 -45.83
CA GLU A 10 73.88 8.52 -46.75
C GLU A 10 74.94 9.62 -46.59
N ARG A 11 74.50 10.85 -46.40
CA ARG A 11 75.42 11.97 -46.19
C ARG A 11 76.13 11.89 -44.87
N LEU A 12 75.54 11.41 -43.83
CA LEU A 12 76.16 11.19 -42.54
C LEU A 12 77.11 10.01 -42.60
N TYR A 13 76.80 8.97 -43.36
CA TYR A 13 77.63 7.82 -43.53
C TYR A 13 78.89 8.18 -44.30
N ASP A 14 78.76 8.94 -45.38
CA ASP A 14 79.90 9.43 -46.21
C ASP A 14 80.82 10.41 -45.46
N ALA A 15 80.28 11.09 -44.43
CA ALA A 15 81.03 11.99 -43.59
C ALA A 15 81.70 11.25 -42.37
N GLY A 16 81.56 9.93 -42.31
CA GLY A 16 82.19 9.10 -41.23
C GLY A 16 81.54 9.26 -39.85
N ALA A 17 80.34 9.79 -39.80
CA ALA A 17 79.60 9.93 -38.56
C ALA A 17 79.06 8.57 -38.10
N GLN A 18 79.26 8.24 -36.85
CA GLN A 18 78.62 7.12 -36.26
C GLN A 18 77.27 7.56 -35.70
N PHE A 19 76.23 6.96 -36.22
CA PHE A 19 74.86 7.20 -35.73
C PHE A 19 74.19 5.90 -35.27
N SER A 20 73.52 5.95 -34.16
CA SER A 20 72.67 4.89 -33.73
C SER A 20 71.24 5.44 -33.54
N SER A 21 70.25 4.75 -34.04
CA SER A 21 68.89 5.05 -33.69
C SER A 21 68.58 4.37 -32.38
N GLU A 22 68.18 5.12 -31.36
CA GLU A 22 67.52 4.51 -30.25
C GLU A 22 66.28 3.84 -30.79
N ILE A 23 66.28 2.54 -30.69
CA ILE A 23 65.00 1.79 -30.85
C ILE A 23 64.16 2.11 -29.62
N VAL A 24 63.26 3.08 -29.76
CA VAL A 24 62.18 3.22 -28.80
C VAL A 24 61.38 1.96 -28.96
N GLU A 25 61.56 1.04 -28.04
CA GLU A 25 60.61 -0.07 -27.89
C GLU A 25 59.24 0.54 -27.69
N GLN A 26 58.50 0.69 -28.76
CA GLN A 26 57.06 0.91 -28.63
C GLN A 26 56.54 -0.36 -28.00
N GLY A 27 56.12 -0.23 -26.75
CA GLY A 27 55.46 -1.31 -26.08
C GLY A 27 54.42 -1.92 -27.01
N SER A 28 54.33 -3.22 -27.01
CA SER A 28 53.43 -3.99 -27.87
C SER A 28 52.05 -3.33 -27.87
N PRO A 29 51.48 -3.02 -29.06
CA PRO A 29 50.13 -2.40 -29.13
C PRO A 29 49.08 -3.25 -28.42
N VAL A 30 49.29 -4.56 -28.32
CA VAL A 30 48.45 -5.50 -27.59
C VAL A 30 48.53 -5.27 -26.06
N LEU A 31 49.73 -4.98 -25.53
CA LEU A 31 49.94 -4.71 -24.13
C LEU A 31 49.32 -3.36 -23.71
N SER A 32 49.42 -2.34 -24.56
CA SER A 32 48.75 -1.05 -24.37
C SER A 32 47.26 -1.19 -24.40
N PHE A 33 46.69 -1.97 -25.31
CA PHE A 33 45.27 -2.24 -25.40
C PHE A 33 44.76 -2.96 -24.14
N LEU A 34 45.48 -3.98 -23.66
CA LEU A 34 45.16 -4.70 -22.44
C LEU A 34 45.18 -3.80 -21.21
N LEU A 35 46.19 -2.93 -21.07
CA LEU A 35 46.32 -2.03 -19.93
C LEU A 35 45.26 -0.92 -19.92
N TRP A 36 44.91 -0.38 -21.08
CA TRP A 36 44.00 0.76 -21.15
C TRP A 36 42.51 0.42 -21.31
N PHE A 37 42.20 -0.75 -21.81
CA PHE A 37 40.81 -1.16 -22.08
C PHE A 37 40.34 -2.37 -21.26
N VAL A 38 41.16 -3.39 -21.11
CA VAL A 38 40.78 -4.63 -20.45
C VAL A 38 40.94 -4.53 -18.93
N LEU A 39 42.02 -3.90 -18.46
CA LEU A 39 42.29 -3.77 -17.04
C LEU A 39 41.22 -2.93 -16.28
N PRO A 40 40.77 -1.78 -16.79
CA PRO A 40 39.69 -1.02 -16.18
C PRO A 40 38.37 -1.81 -16.11
N ILE A 41 38.06 -2.57 -17.17
CA ILE A 41 36.84 -3.38 -17.23
C ILE A 41 36.89 -4.50 -16.18
N LEU A 42 38.03 -5.18 -16.06
CA LEU A 42 38.25 -6.21 -15.05
C LEU A 42 38.19 -5.62 -13.63
N LEU A 43 38.79 -4.44 -13.41
CA LEU A 43 38.78 -3.75 -12.15
C LEU A 43 37.36 -3.32 -11.76
N PHE A 44 36.59 -2.78 -12.71
CA PHE A 44 35.20 -2.39 -12.52
C PHE A 44 34.32 -3.59 -12.25
N SER A 45 34.54 -4.70 -12.94
CA SER A 45 33.84 -5.96 -12.72
C SER A 45 34.16 -6.55 -11.34
N PHE A 46 35.42 -6.49 -10.93
CA PHE A 46 35.84 -6.97 -9.59
C PHE A 46 35.27 -6.11 -8.47
N ILE A 47 35.32 -4.79 -8.62
CA ILE A 47 34.73 -3.85 -7.63
C ILE A 47 33.21 -4.01 -7.59
N GLY A 48 32.54 -4.12 -8.75
CA GLY A 48 31.12 -4.38 -8.83
C GLY A 48 30.73 -5.68 -8.15
N ASN A 49 31.50 -6.73 -8.34
CA ASN A 49 31.26 -8.03 -7.72
C ASN A 49 31.47 -8.00 -6.18
N GLN A 50 32.47 -7.26 -5.71
CA GLN A 50 32.72 -7.06 -4.28
C GLN A 50 31.62 -6.21 -3.63
N MET A 51 31.15 -5.15 -4.31
CA MET A 51 30.05 -4.32 -3.83
C MET A 51 28.73 -5.10 -3.83
N ASN A 52 28.49 -5.92 -4.84
CA ASN A 52 27.32 -6.79 -4.89
C ASN A 52 27.34 -7.83 -3.75
N LYS A 53 28.49 -8.41 -3.42
CA LYS A 53 28.59 -9.34 -2.27
C LYS A 53 28.30 -8.64 -0.94
N LYS A 54 28.79 -7.43 -0.73
CA LYS A 54 28.51 -6.65 0.50
C LYS A 54 27.05 -6.17 0.59
N LEU A 55 26.44 -5.83 -0.55
CA LEU A 55 25.03 -5.47 -0.62
C LEU A 55 24.12 -6.69 -0.46
N MET A 56 24.55 -7.86 -0.97
CA MET A 56 23.82 -9.11 -0.77
C MET A 56 23.81 -9.58 0.67
N GLU A 57 24.89 -9.43 1.42
CA GLU A 57 24.92 -9.77 2.85
C GLU A 57 24.04 -8.85 3.69
N LYS A 58 23.86 -7.59 3.27
CA LYS A 58 22.98 -6.61 3.95
C LYS A 58 21.52 -6.68 3.53
N ALA A 59 21.21 -7.15 2.32
CA ALA A 59 19.86 -7.12 1.77
C ALA A 59 19.18 -8.50 1.66
N GLY A 60 19.89 -9.60 1.89
CA GLY A 60 19.31 -10.95 1.88
C GLY A 60 18.74 -11.41 0.54
N GLY A 61 19.15 -10.82 -0.58
CA GLY A 61 18.65 -11.15 -1.92
C GLY A 61 19.72 -11.25 -2.99
N GLY A 62 19.52 -12.12 -3.99
CA GLY A 62 20.46 -12.41 -5.08
C GLY A 62 20.67 -11.26 -6.07
N PRO A 63 21.73 -11.31 -6.94
CA PRO A 63 22.12 -10.21 -7.82
C PRO A 63 21.07 -9.80 -8.86
N GLY A 64 20.12 -10.66 -9.18
CA GLY A 64 18.99 -10.33 -10.04
C GLY A 64 17.90 -9.51 -9.36
N SER A 65 17.94 -9.42 -8.02
CA SER A 65 16.88 -8.76 -7.26
C SER A 65 17.07 -7.24 -7.16
N MET A 66 18.27 -6.70 -7.41
CA MET A 66 18.50 -5.25 -7.31
C MET A 66 18.08 -4.47 -8.54
N MET A 67 18.13 -5.08 -9.75
CA MET A 67 17.65 -4.42 -10.98
C MET A 67 16.22 -4.77 -11.35
N PHE A 68 15.73 -5.95 -10.97
CA PHE A 68 14.41 -6.45 -11.34
C PHE A 68 13.63 -7.16 -10.22
N GLY A 69 14.24 -7.48 -9.08
CA GLY A 69 13.63 -8.30 -8.04
C GLY A 69 13.42 -7.60 -6.68
N GLY A 70 14.16 -6.57 -6.36
CA GLY A 70 13.96 -5.78 -5.12
C GLY A 70 12.69 -4.92 -5.17
N ALA A 71 12.22 -4.67 -6.38
CA ALA A 71 11.02 -3.90 -6.64
C ALA A 71 9.73 -4.73 -6.62
N GLY A 72 9.83 -6.06 -6.70
CA GLY A 72 8.68 -6.97 -6.73
C GLY A 72 8.29 -7.56 -5.37
N LYS A 73 9.06 -7.32 -4.33
CA LYS A 73 8.64 -7.68 -2.98
C LYS A 73 7.75 -6.59 -2.43
N SER A 74 6.48 -6.90 -2.35
CA SER A 74 5.52 -6.07 -1.65
C SER A 74 5.98 -5.91 -0.21
N ASN A 75 6.23 -4.66 0.18
CA ASN A 75 6.25 -4.27 1.58
C ASN A 75 4.82 -4.18 2.13
N ALA A 76 3.91 -5.03 1.62
CA ALA A 76 2.61 -5.21 2.23
C ALA A 76 2.89 -5.53 3.69
N LYS A 77 2.60 -4.55 4.52
CA LYS A 77 2.77 -4.70 5.95
C LYS A 77 1.85 -5.81 6.39
N VAL A 78 2.46 -6.96 6.67
CA VAL A 78 1.74 -8.10 7.24
C VAL A 78 1.38 -7.71 8.67
N TYR A 79 0.20 -7.15 8.86
CA TYR A 79 -0.35 -6.90 10.18
C TYR A 79 -0.86 -8.20 10.81
N VAL A 80 0.01 -9.20 10.93
CA VAL A 80 -0.36 -10.52 11.46
C VAL A 80 -0.80 -10.43 12.92
N GLN A 81 -0.42 -9.39 13.63
CA GLN A 81 -0.64 -9.29 15.09
C GLN A 81 -1.21 -7.95 15.55
N SER A 82 -1.27 -6.95 14.70
CA SER A 82 -1.74 -5.61 15.08
C SER A 82 -3.25 -5.52 15.22
N THR A 83 -3.98 -6.54 14.82
CA THR A 83 -5.43 -6.64 14.99
C THR A 83 -5.82 -7.19 16.36
N HIS A 84 -4.85 -7.54 17.21
CA HIS A 84 -5.10 -7.97 18.56
C HIS A 84 -5.91 -6.93 19.32
N GLY A 85 -7.14 -7.26 19.58
CA GLY A 85 -8.06 -6.46 20.34
C GLY A 85 -9.10 -5.69 19.56
N ILE A 86 -9.02 -5.52 18.25
CA ILE A 86 -10.09 -4.89 17.47
C ILE A 86 -11.14 -5.93 17.12
N ARG A 87 -12.32 -5.76 17.73
CA ARG A 87 -13.49 -6.62 17.54
C ARG A 87 -14.68 -5.78 17.16
N PHE A 88 -15.80 -6.40 16.76
CA PHE A 88 -17.02 -5.69 16.44
C PHE A 88 -17.53 -4.83 17.61
N ALA A 89 -17.29 -5.24 18.84
CA ALA A 89 -17.63 -4.45 20.02
C ALA A 89 -16.87 -3.11 20.09
N ASP A 90 -15.68 -3.03 19.49
CA ASP A 90 -14.86 -1.82 19.46
C ASP A 90 -15.29 -0.86 18.34
N VAL A 91 -16.07 -1.34 17.39
CA VAL A 91 -16.64 -0.53 16.31
C VAL A 91 -18.03 -0.08 16.73
N ALA A 92 -18.17 1.20 17.03
CA ALA A 92 -19.45 1.75 17.44
C ALA A 92 -20.37 1.94 16.24
N GLY A 93 -21.64 1.58 16.42
CA GLY A 93 -22.61 1.65 15.33
C GLY A 93 -22.41 0.57 14.26
N GLU A 94 -22.88 0.83 13.05
CA GLU A 94 -22.71 -0.05 11.86
C GLU A 94 -23.31 -1.46 12.04
N ASP A 95 -24.43 -1.57 12.73
CA ASP A 95 -25.02 -2.86 13.10
C ASP A 95 -25.38 -3.73 11.89
N GLU A 96 -25.89 -3.11 10.83
CA GLU A 96 -26.23 -3.81 9.59
C GLU A 96 -24.99 -4.35 8.88
N ALA A 97 -23.95 -3.54 8.78
CA ALA A 97 -22.67 -3.96 8.20
C ALA A 97 -22.02 -5.08 9.02
N LYS A 98 -22.05 -4.97 10.34
CA LYS A 98 -21.55 -6.01 11.25
C LYS A 98 -22.29 -7.33 11.08
N GLU A 99 -23.61 -7.28 10.95
CA GLU A 99 -24.43 -8.48 10.72
C GLU A 99 -24.06 -9.14 9.39
N ASN A 100 -23.93 -8.37 8.32
CA ASN A 100 -23.51 -8.87 7.01
C ASN A 100 -22.10 -9.50 7.05
N LEU A 101 -21.20 -8.93 7.82
CA LEU A 101 -19.82 -9.40 7.94
C LEU A 101 -19.68 -10.57 8.94
N GLN A 102 -20.65 -10.78 9.81
CA GLN A 102 -20.63 -11.89 10.76
C GLN A 102 -20.61 -13.25 10.07
N GLU A 103 -21.23 -13.37 8.91
CA GLU A 103 -21.21 -14.59 8.10
C GLU A 103 -19.78 -14.94 7.66
N ILE A 104 -18.97 -13.92 7.33
CA ILE A 104 -17.55 -14.12 6.97
C ILE A 104 -16.76 -14.66 8.17
N VAL A 105 -17.02 -14.12 9.36
CA VAL A 105 -16.38 -14.58 10.60
C VAL A 105 -16.73 -16.05 10.83
N ASN A 106 -18.01 -16.40 10.68
CA ASN A 106 -18.49 -17.78 10.85
C ASN A 106 -17.82 -18.73 9.85
N TYR A 107 -17.69 -18.31 8.59
CA TYR A 107 -17.00 -19.09 7.56
C TYR A 107 -15.53 -19.32 7.92
N LEU A 108 -14.83 -18.28 8.35
CA LEU A 108 -13.40 -18.38 8.67
C LEU A 108 -13.14 -19.23 9.93
N HIS A 109 -14.11 -19.33 10.83
CA HIS A 109 -14.03 -20.21 12.00
C HIS A 109 -14.18 -21.70 11.63
N ASP A 110 -15.06 -22.01 10.71
CA ASP A 110 -15.30 -23.39 10.26
C ASP A 110 -15.62 -23.44 8.76
N PRO A 111 -14.59 -23.39 7.90
CA PRO A 111 -14.80 -23.47 6.46
C PRO A 111 -15.39 -24.79 5.98
N LYS A 112 -15.13 -25.89 6.70
CA LYS A 112 -15.57 -27.24 6.34
C LYS A 112 -17.09 -27.39 6.36
N GLN A 113 -17.77 -26.72 7.28
CA GLN A 113 -19.22 -26.75 7.38
C GLN A 113 -19.89 -26.24 6.10
N TYR A 114 -19.33 -25.21 5.52
CA TYR A 114 -19.82 -24.63 4.24
C TYR A 114 -19.51 -25.51 3.06
N GLU A 115 -18.32 -26.10 3.03
CA GLU A 115 -17.89 -27.03 1.99
C GLU A 115 -18.73 -28.31 1.93
N GLU A 116 -19.07 -28.90 3.08
CA GLU A 116 -19.89 -30.12 3.18
C GLU A 116 -21.29 -29.95 2.59
N ILE A 117 -21.87 -28.74 2.73
CA ILE A 117 -23.20 -28.42 2.19
C ILE A 117 -23.10 -28.01 0.72
N GLY A 118 -21.91 -27.71 0.23
CA GLY A 118 -21.70 -27.15 -1.12
C GLY A 118 -21.92 -25.65 -1.23
N ALA A 119 -21.97 -24.96 -0.08
CA ALA A 119 -22.03 -23.51 -0.06
C ALA A 119 -20.68 -22.90 -0.37
N SER A 120 -20.65 -21.89 -1.22
CA SER A 120 -19.46 -21.12 -1.54
C SER A 120 -19.57 -19.71 -0.97
N MET A 121 -18.51 -19.25 -0.31
CA MET A 121 -18.43 -17.87 0.13
C MET A 121 -17.98 -16.95 -1.01
N PRO A 122 -18.47 -15.70 -1.04
CA PRO A 122 -17.98 -14.74 -2.01
C PRO A 122 -16.47 -14.52 -1.80
N LYS A 123 -15.73 -14.45 -2.88
CA LYS A 123 -14.29 -14.20 -2.85
C LYS A 123 -13.96 -12.77 -2.43
N GLY A 124 -14.78 -11.83 -2.89
CA GLY A 124 -14.59 -10.41 -2.67
C GLY A 124 -15.85 -9.72 -2.16
N ILE A 125 -15.66 -8.84 -1.20
CA ILE A 125 -16.72 -8.02 -0.61
C ILE A 125 -16.31 -6.57 -0.71
N LEU A 126 -17.20 -5.75 -1.24
CA LEU A 126 -16.99 -4.33 -1.40
C LEU A 126 -17.70 -3.57 -0.27
N LEU A 127 -16.92 -2.91 0.57
CA LEU A 127 -17.42 -1.99 1.57
C LEU A 127 -17.63 -0.62 0.92
N VAL A 128 -18.85 -0.15 0.90
CA VAL A 128 -19.24 1.07 0.19
C VAL A 128 -19.79 2.09 1.17
N GLY A 129 -19.23 3.27 1.16
CA GLY A 129 -19.75 4.34 2.00
C GLY A 129 -18.87 5.59 1.99
N PRO A 130 -19.39 6.69 2.56
CA PRO A 130 -18.63 7.92 2.65
C PRO A 130 -17.30 7.74 3.41
N PRO A 131 -16.30 8.61 3.17
CA PRO A 131 -15.05 8.56 3.91
C PRO A 131 -15.29 8.78 5.40
N GLY A 132 -14.48 8.15 6.25
CA GLY A 132 -14.55 8.30 7.69
C GLY A 132 -15.67 7.50 8.38
N THR A 133 -16.35 6.60 7.68
CA THR A 133 -17.41 5.75 8.24
C THR A 133 -16.89 4.52 8.99
N GLY A 134 -15.57 4.27 8.94
CA GLY A 134 -14.96 3.15 9.66
C GLY A 134 -14.84 1.86 8.88
N LYS A 135 -14.80 1.93 7.55
CA LYS A 135 -14.62 0.75 6.69
C LYS A 135 -13.35 -0.04 7.02
N THR A 136 -12.25 0.65 7.25
CA THR A 136 -10.97 0.05 7.66
C THR A 136 -11.08 -0.65 9.02
N MET A 137 -11.75 -0.01 9.98
CA MET A 137 -11.96 -0.58 11.31
C MET A 137 -12.85 -1.82 11.27
N LEU A 138 -13.88 -1.82 10.43
CA LEU A 138 -14.72 -2.99 10.20
C LEU A 138 -13.91 -4.15 9.62
N ALA A 139 -13.08 -3.90 8.63
CA ALA A 139 -12.22 -4.94 8.05
C ALA A 139 -11.26 -5.54 9.09
N LYS A 140 -10.64 -4.70 9.90
CA LYS A 140 -9.80 -5.15 11.02
C LYS A 140 -10.59 -5.94 12.07
N ALA A 141 -11.82 -5.52 12.35
CA ALA A 141 -12.69 -6.22 13.29
C ALA A 141 -13.08 -7.61 12.79
N VAL A 142 -13.33 -7.77 11.50
CA VAL A 142 -13.56 -9.11 10.90
C VAL A 142 -12.35 -10.01 11.11
N ALA A 143 -11.16 -9.52 10.86
CA ALA A 143 -9.93 -10.27 11.09
C ALA A 143 -9.71 -10.59 12.57
N GLY A 144 -9.97 -9.64 13.45
CA GLY A 144 -9.86 -9.82 14.90
C GLY A 144 -10.85 -10.85 15.45
N GLU A 145 -12.12 -10.77 15.03
CA GLU A 145 -13.15 -11.76 15.41
C GLU A 145 -12.83 -13.16 14.89
N SER A 146 -12.26 -13.25 13.69
CA SER A 146 -11.91 -14.52 13.06
C SER A 146 -10.56 -15.07 13.52
N ASN A 147 -9.77 -14.26 14.20
CA ASN A 147 -8.41 -14.59 14.62
C ASN A 147 -7.52 -15.07 13.45
N VAL A 148 -7.57 -14.35 12.36
CA VAL A 148 -6.80 -14.64 11.13
C VAL A 148 -5.87 -13.48 10.80
N PRO A 149 -4.78 -13.73 10.03
CA PRO A 149 -3.91 -12.66 9.53
C PRO A 149 -4.66 -11.63 8.69
N PHE A 150 -4.23 -10.38 8.79
CA PHE A 150 -4.81 -9.26 8.08
C PHE A 150 -3.73 -8.58 7.22
N PHE A 151 -3.94 -8.57 5.92
CA PHE A 151 -3.09 -7.87 4.97
C PHE A 151 -3.81 -6.61 4.51
N SER A 152 -3.18 -5.47 4.64
CA SER A 152 -3.76 -4.19 4.25
C SER A 152 -2.88 -3.47 3.24
N ILE A 153 -3.52 -2.97 2.19
CA ILE A 153 -2.88 -2.15 1.19
C ILE A 153 -3.86 -1.08 0.71
N SER A 154 -3.35 0.09 0.33
CA SER A 154 -4.16 1.12 -0.31
C SER A 154 -3.99 1.06 -1.83
N GLY A 155 -5.10 1.23 -2.55
CA GLY A 155 -5.07 1.32 -4.01
C GLY A 155 -4.17 2.45 -4.52
N SER A 156 -4.08 3.55 -3.78
CA SER A 156 -3.20 4.67 -4.10
C SER A 156 -1.71 4.28 -4.07
N GLU A 157 -1.30 3.34 -3.23
CA GLU A 157 0.08 2.85 -3.18
C GLU A 157 0.50 2.17 -4.49
N PHE A 158 -0.44 1.53 -5.18
CA PHE A 158 -0.16 0.89 -6.47
C PHE A 158 0.04 1.90 -7.61
N VAL A 159 -0.58 3.08 -7.50
CA VAL A 159 -0.56 4.10 -8.56
C VAL A 159 0.72 4.95 -8.51
N GLU A 160 1.30 5.14 -7.34
CA GLU A 160 2.51 5.95 -7.12
C GLU A 160 3.81 5.25 -7.53
N MET A 161 3.69 4.04 -8.08
CA MET A 161 4.85 3.21 -8.40
C MET A 161 5.29 3.32 -9.86
N PHE A 162 6.56 2.95 -10.09
CA PHE A 162 7.13 2.81 -11.43
C PHE A 162 6.39 1.73 -12.25
N VAL A 163 6.48 1.84 -13.58
CA VAL A 163 5.81 0.95 -14.55
C VAL A 163 6.03 -0.54 -14.21
N GLY A 164 4.94 -1.29 -14.12
CA GLY A 164 4.94 -2.73 -13.85
C GLY A 164 5.10 -3.14 -12.39
N MET A 165 5.37 -2.21 -11.49
CA MET A 165 5.55 -2.51 -10.07
C MET A 165 4.24 -2.76 -9.34
N GLY A 166 3.15 -2.10 -9.76
CA GLY A 166 1.83 -2.32 -9.20
C GLY A 166 1.35 -3.75 -9.39
N ALA A 167 1.49 -4.29 -10.59
CA ALA A 167 1.13 -5.67 -10.91
C ALA A 167 1.98 -6.68 -10.12
N SER A 168 3.28 -6.43 -9.99
CA SER A 168 4.18 -7.28 -9.19
C SER A 168 3.81 -7.29 -7.71
N LYS A 169 3.42 -6.15 -7.16
CA LYS A 169 2.94 -6.05 -5.77
C LYS A 169 1.65 -6.83 -5.55
N VAL A 170 0.72 -6.74 -6.49
CA VAL A 170 -0.52 -7.52 -6.43
C VAL A 170 -0.21 -9.02 -6.40
N ARG A 171 0.64 -9.49 -7.30
CA ARG A 171 1.06 -10.90 -7.33
C ARG A 171 1.68 -11.36 -6.02
N ASP A 172 2.61 -10.56 -5.48
CA ASP A 172 3.30 -10.88 -4.24
C ASP A 172 2.33 -10.89 -3.04
N LEU A 173 1.45 -9.91 -2.97
CA LEU A 173 0.41 -9.84 -1.93
C LEU A 173 -0.46 -11.10 -1.93
N PHE A 174 -0.95 -11.52 -3.09
CA PHE A 174 -1.80 -12.72 -3.20
C PHE A 174 -1.02 -14.01 -2.93
N LYS A 175 0.24 -14.06 -3.32
CA LYS A 175 1.12 -15.18 -2.98
C LYS A 175 1.27 -15.33 -1.46
N GLN A 176 1.57 -14.24 -0.77
CA GLN A 176 1.68 -14.22 0.68
C GLN A 176 0.36 -14.58 1.36
N ALA A 177 -0.76 -14.08 0.85
CA ALA A 177 -2.08 -14.38 1.38
C ALA A 177 -2.42 -15.87 1.25
N LYS A 178 -2.10 -16.49 0.11
CA LYS A 178 -2.30 -17.93 -0.08
C LYS A 178 -1.47 -18.77 0.89
N GLU A 179 -0.24 -18.37 1.17
CA GLU A 179 0.65 -19.02 2.12
C GLU A 179 0.16 -18.91 3.57
N LYS A 180 -0.55 -17.84 3.88
CA LYS A 180 -1.07 -17.52 5.22
C LYS A 180 -2.56 -17.80 5.40
N ALA A 181 -3.20 -18.46 4.45
CA ALA A 181 -4.62 -18.79 4.54
C ALA A 181 -4.91 -19.67 5.78
N PRO A 182 -6.04 -19.49 6.49
CA PRO A 182 -7.07 -18.49 6.24
C PRO A 182 -6.62 -17.08 6.63
N CYS A 183 -6.98 -16.09 5.81
CA CYS A 183 -6.61 -14.70 6.05
C CYS A 183 -7.58 -13.74 5.36
N ILE A 184 -7.43 -12.46 5.70
CA ILE A 184 -8.17 -11.37 5.07
C ILE A 184 -7.19 -10.43 4.37
N VAL A 185 -7.47 -10.12 3.11
CA VAL A 185 -6.79 -9.09 2.34
C VAL A 185 -7.72 -7.89 2.24
N PHE A 186 -7.27 -6.75 2.71
CA PHE A 186 -8.03 -5.50 2.66
C PHE A 186 -7.37 -4.52 1.69
N ILE A 187 -8.12 -4.07 0.71
CA ILE A 187 -7.68 -3.07 -0.27
C ILE A 187 -8.50 -1.81 -0.06
N ASP A 188 -7.88 -0.81 0.56
CA ASP A 188 -8.51 0.50 0.72
C ASP A 188 -8.40 1.31 -0.57
N GLU A 189 -9.32 2.23 -0.77
CA GLU A 189 -9.34 3.10 -1.96
C GLU A 189 -9.21 2.31 -3.28
N ILE A 190 -10.01 1.27 -3.43
CA ILE A 190 -9.97 0.41 -4.64
C ILE A 190 -10.25 1.20 -5.93
N ASP A 191 -10.98 2.31 -5.83
CA ASP A 191 -11.26 3.20 -6.95
C ASP A 191 -9.99 3.85 -7.54
N ALA A 192 -8.90 3.92 -6.78
CA ALA A 192 -7.62 4.41 -7.30
C ALA A 192 -7.06 3.56 -8.45
N ILE A 193 -7.29 2.24 -8.41
CA ILE A 193 -6.86 1.31 -9.45
C ILE A 193 -8.00 0.82 -10.34
N GLY A 194 -9.22 0.91 -9.86
CA GLY A 194 -10.41 0.33 -10.47
C GLY A 194 -11.36 1.31 -11.12
N GLN A 195 -10.93 2.51 -11.49
CA GLN A 195 -11.79 3.47 -12.18
C GLN A 195 -12.18 3.01 -13.57
N LYS A 196 -13.41 3.38 -13.99
CA LYS A 196 -13.87 3.19 -15.35
C LYS A 196 -12.88 3.78 -16.35
N ARG A 197 -12.65 3.05 -17.45
CA ARG A 197 -11.82 3.52 -18.55
C ARG A 197 -12.48 4.68 -19.24
N ASN A 198 -11.83 5.83 -19.25
CA ASN A 198 -12.21 6.92 -20.12
C ASN A 198 -11.54 6.72 -21.48
N SER A 199 -12.34 6.55 -22.53
CA SER A 199 -11.91 6.26 -23.89
C SER A 199 -11.13 7.38 -24.60
N GLY A 200 -10.61 8.37 -23.87
CA GLY A 200 -9.96 9.55 -24.45
C GLY A 200 -8.64 9.99 -23.84
N GLN A 201 -8.12 9.32 -22.84
CA GLN A 201 -6.85 9.71 -22.23
C GLN A 201 -5.71 8.76 -22.65
N PHE A 202 -4.91 9.23 -23.59
CA PHE A 202 -3.66 8.59 -23.95
C PHE A 202 -2.58 8.93 -22.90
N GLY A 203 -1.95 7.89 -22.32
CA GLY A 203 -0.76 8.01 -21.50
C GLY A 203 -1.03 8.22 -20.00
N GLY A 204 -0.59 7.28 -19.17
CA GLY A 204 -0.71 7.29 -17.70
C GLY A 204 -1.70 6.29 -17.13
N ASN A 205 -2.58 5.74 -17.94
CA ASN A 205 -3.56 4.73 -17.52
C ASN A 205 -3.06 3.29 -17.67
N ASP A 206 -1.97 3.07 -18.37
CA ASP A 206 -1.47 1.72 -18.65
C ASP A 206 -1.08 0.96 -17.37
N GLU A 207 -0.51 1.66 -16.40
CA GLU A 207 -0.15 1.06 -15.10
C GLU A 207 -1.36 0.69 -14.26
N ARG A 208 -2.36 1.57 -14.21
CA ARG A 208 -3.62 1.29 -13.51
C ARG A 208 -4.32 0.09 -14.13
N GLU A 209 -4.37 0.02 -15.46
CA GLU A 209 -4.95 -1.10 -16.19
C GLU A 209 -4.19 -2.39 -15.95
N GLN A 210 -2.87 -2.37 -15.96
CA GLN A 210 -2.05 -3.53 -15.67
C GLN A 210 -2.25 -4.02 -14.23
N THR A 211 -2.29 -3.11 -13.27
CA THR A 211 -2.52 -3.42 -11.87
C THR A 211 -3.92 -3.98 -11.66
N LEU A 212 -4.93 -3.35 -12.25
CA LEU A 212 -6.30 -3.83 -12.21
C LEU A 212 -6.44 -5.22 -12.84
N ASN A 213 -5.88 -5.42 -14.03
CA ASN A 213 -5.92 -6.72 -14.71
C ASN A 213 -5.22 -7.79 -13.91
N GLN A 214 -4.10 -7.47 -13.23
CA GLN A 214 -3.42 -8.41 -12.36
C GLN A 214 -4.27 -8.77 -11.13
N LEU A 215 -4.95 -7.80 -10.55
CA LEU A 215 -5.88 -8.03 -9.44
C LEU A 215 -7.02 -8.97 -9.88
N LEU A 216 -7.63 -8.70 -11.03
CA LEU A 216 -8.70 -9.54 -11.57
C LEU A 216 -8.21 -10.96 -11.88
N THR A 217 -7.03 -11.09 -12.44
CA THR A 217 -6.40 -12.38 -12.72
C THR A 217 -6.16 -13.18 -11.44
N GLU A 218 -5.63 -12.54 -10.41
CA GLU A 218 -5.40 -13.18 -9.11
C GLU A 218 -6.71 -13.61 -8.45
N MET A 219 -7.74 -12.78 -8.52
CA MET A 219 -9.06 -13.12 -7.98
C MET A 219 -9.70 -14.29 -8.74
N ASP A 220 -9.60 -14.30 -10.06
CA ASP A 220 -10.13 -15.39 -10.89
C ASP A 220 -9.35 -16.70 -10.68
N GLY A 221 -8.10 -16.61 -10.29
CA GLY A 221 -7.24 -17.74 -10.00
C GLY A 221 -7.50 -18.43 -8.66
N PHE A 222 -8.30 -17.83 -7.77
CA PHE A 222 -8.73 -18.49 -6.55
C PHE A 222 -9.81 -19.51 -6.86
N GLU A 223 -9.53 -20.77 -6.55
CA GLU A 223 -10.58 -21.75 -6.43
C GLU A 223 -11.34 -21.52 -5.13
N GLY A 224 -12.66 -21.74 -5.13
CA GLY A 224 -13.48 -21.60 -3.92
C GLY A 224 -12.88 -22.39 -2.77
N ASN A 225 -12.91 -21.87 -1.55
CA ASN A 225 -12.41 -22.48 -0.32
C ASN A 225 -10.90 -22.41 -0.06
N THR A 226 -10.19 -21.47 -0.66
CA THR A 226 -8.78 -21.21 -0.31
C THR A 226 -8.62 -20.61 1.09
N GLY A 227 -9.71 -20.11 1.71
CA GLY A 227 -9.67 -19.44 2.99
C GLY A 227 -9.21 -17.99 2.92
N VAL A 228 -9.00 -17.45 1.73
CA VAL A 228 -8.67 -16.03 1.53
C VAL A 228 -9.93 -15.25 1.20
N ILE A 229 -10.23 -14.26 2.00
CA ILE A 229 -11.34 -13.32 1.78
C ILE A 229 -10.76 -11.95 1.45
N ILE A 230 -11.23 -11.36 0.38
CA ILE A 230 -10.77 -10.04 -0.07
C ILE A 230 -11.85 -9.03 0.24
N LEU A 231 -11.51 -8.06 1.07
CA LEU A 231 -12.35 -6.89 1.36
C LEU A 231 -11.77 -5.68 0.64
N ALA A 232 -12.59 -4.95 -0.06
CA ALA A 232 -12.19 -3.69 -0.65
C ALA A 232 -13.10 -2.57 -0.17
N ALA A 233 -12.59 -1.37 -0.07
CA ALA A 233 -13.34 -0.20 0.34
C ALA A 233 -13.32 0.87 -0.74
N THR A 234 -14.46 1.50 -0.94
CA THR A 234 -14.59 2.66 -1.82
C THR A 234 -15.66 3.62 -1.30
N ASN A 235 -15.43 4.90 -1.49
CA ASN A 235 -16.45 5.92 -1.30
C ASN A 235 -17.15 6.31 -2.63
N ARG A 236 -16.72 5.72 -3.76
CA ARG A 236 -17.21 6.02 -5.10
C ARG A 236 -17.55 4.75 -5.88
N PRO A 237 -18.62 4.02 -5.50
CA PRO A 237 -18.93 2.75 -6.16
C PRO A 237 -19.28 2.92 -7.64
N ASP A 238 -19.86 4.06 -8.03
CA ASP A 238 -20.26 4.32 -9.41
C ASP A 238 -19.08 4.60 -10.34
N SER A 239 -17.91 4.94 -9.79
CA SER A 239 -16.70 5.17 -10.57
C SER A 239 -15.93 3.89 -10.90
N LEU A 240 -16.31 2.76 -10.31
CA LEU A 240 -15.60 1.49 -10.48
C LEU A 240 -15.88 0.88 -11.84
N ASP A 241 -14.84 0.27 -12.42
CA ASP A 241 -14.96 -0.54 -13.62
C ASP A 241 -15.93 -1.71 -13.37
N PRO A 242 -16.92 -1.94 -14.23
CA PRO A 242 -17.85 -3.05 -14.08
C PRO A 242 -17.19 -4.42 -13.98
N ALA A 243 -15.97 -4.58 -14.50
CA ALA A 243 -15.21 -5.80 -14.41
C ALA A 243 -14.92 -6.21 -12.96
N LEU A 244 -14.76 -5.25 -12.04
CA LEU A 244 -14.52 -5.51 -10.62
C LEU A 244 -15.71 -6.13 -9.90
N THR A 245 -16.92 -5.80 -10.33
CA THR A 245 -18.15 -6.22 -9.65
C THR A 245 -18.87 -7.39 -10.31
N ARG A 246 -18.22 -8.03 -11.30
CA ARG A 246 -18.73 -9.25 -11.92
C ARG A 246 -18.78 -10.43 -10.94
N PRO A 247 -19.67 -11.42 -11.18
CA PRO A 247 -19.72 -12.63 -10.37
C PRO A 247 -18.34 -13.30 -10.24
N GLY A 248 -18.00 -13.73 -9.03
CA GLY A 248 -16.69 -14.31 -8.71
C GLY A 248 -15.61 -13.31 -8.35
N ARG A 249 -15.92 -12.02 -8.36
CA ARG A 249 -15.04 -10.93 -7.93
C ARG A 249 -15.67 -10.19 -6.75
N PHE A 250 -15.74 -8.87 -6.76
CA PHE A 250 -16.44 -8.11 -5.72
C PHE A 250 -17.95 -8.09 -6.00
N ASP A 251 -18.57 -9.23 -5.89
CA ASP A 251 -19.97 -9.44 -6.22
C ASP A 251 -20.93 -9.22 -5.05
N ARG A 252 -20.41 -9.02 -3.85
CA ARG A 252 -21.21 -8.66 -2.68
C ARG A 252 -20.84 -7.24 -2.22
N ARG A 253 -21.86 -6.40 -2.07
CA ARG A 253 -21.71 -5.05 -1.51
C ARG A 253 -22.23 -5.02 -0.09
N VAL A 254 -21.46 -4.40 0.79
CA VAL A 254 -21.87 -4.11 2.17
C VAL A 254 -21.84 -2.59 2.33
N PRO A 255 -23.00 -1.94 2.41
CA PRO A 255 -23.05 -0.51 2.65
C PRO A 255 -22.62 -0.20 4.08
N VAL A 256 -21.73 0.79 4.21
CA VAL A 256 -21.27 1.33 5.49
C VAL A 256 -21.73 2.79 5.53
N GLU A 257 -22.83 3.03 6.18
CA GLU A 257 -23.49 4.33 6.17
C GLU A 257 -22.92 5.27 7.24
N LEU A 258 -23.21 6.57 7.08
CA LEU A 258 -22.98 7.52 8.14
C LEU A 258 -23.83 7.11 9.36
N PRO A 259 -23.33 7.27 10.57
CA PRO A 259 -24.05 6.86 11.75
C PRO A 259 -25.32 7.71 11.95
N ASP A 260 -26.38 7.07 12.40
CA ASP A 260 -27.60 7.73 12.84
C ASP A 260 -27.38 8.40 14.23
N LEU A 261 -28.42 9.00 14.79
CA LEU A 261 -28.33 9.67 16.07
C LEU A 261 -27.81 8.75 17.18
N LYS A 262 -28.35 7.54 17.27
CA LYS A 262 -27.92 6.56 18.28
C LYS A 262 -26.48 6.12 18.05
N GLY A 263 -26.12 5.88 16.81
CA GLY A 263 -24.74 5.54 16.42
C GLY A 263 -23.76 6.65 16.73
N ARG A 264 -24.11 7.91 16.46
CA ARG A 264 -23.28 9.06 16.82
C ARG A 264 -23.05 9.18 18.31
N GLU A 265 -24.11 9.00 19.10
CA GLU A 265 -24.00 9.02 20.56
C GLU A 265 -23.06 7.91 21.07
N GLU A 266 -23.19 6.70 20.56
CA GLU A 266 -22.32 5.58 20.90
C GLU A 266 -20.85 5.82 20.54
N ILE A 267 -20.60 6.37 19.36
CA ILE A 267 -19.25 6.71 18.89
C ILE A 267 -18.61 7.78 19.78
N LEU A 268 -19.36 8.83 20.11
CA LEU A 268 -18.90 9.85 21.03
C LEU A 268 -18.52 9.27 22.39
N LYS A 269 -19.34 8.38 22.93
CA LYS A 269 -19.07 7.70 24.21
C LYS A 269 -17.82 6.83 24.15
N VAL A 270 -17.59 6.13 23.04
CA VAL A 270 -16.39 5.29 22.85
C VAL A 270 -15.12 6.15 22.90
N HIS A 271 -15.11 7.26 22.17
CA HIS A 271 -13.95 8.17 22.16
C HIS A 271 -13.82 8.94 23.48
N ALA A 272 -14.93 9.22 24.16
CA ALA A 272 -14.93 9.89 25.46
C ALA A 272 -14.26 9.07 26.57
N LYS A 273 -14.21 7.74 26.44
CA LYS A 273 -13.53 6.88 27.41
C LYS A 273 -12.04 7.16 27.52
N LYS A 274 -11.43 7.70 26.50
CA LYS A 274 -10.00 8.05 26.42
C LYS A 274 -9.69 9.43 27.02
N VAL A 275 -10.70 10.17 27.41
CA VAL A 275 -10.62 11.58 27.82
C VAL A 275 -11.31 11.75 29.17
N LYS A 276 -10.86 12.69 29.95
CA LYS A 276 -11.56 13.04 31.20
C LYS A 276 -12.75 13.92 30.90
N ILE A 277 -13.94 13.39 31.10
CA ILE A 277 -15.22 14.07 30.86
C ILE A 277 -15.79 14.59 32.18
N ALA A 278 -16.21 15.85 32.17
CA ALA A 278 -16.89 16.44 33.32
C ALA A 278 -18.24 15.73 33.60
N PRO A 279 -18.67 15.66 34.88
CA PRO A 279 -19.98 15.11 35.18
C PRO A 279 -21.10 15.95 34.54
N GLY A 280 -22.18 15.26 34.13
CA GLY A 280 -23.35 15.92 33.55
C GLY A 280 -23.29 16.22 32.08
N VAL A 281 -22.28 15.73 31.34
CA VAL A 281 -22.21 15.88 29.90
C VAL A 281 -23.28 15.01 29.22
N ASP A 282 -24.10 15.63 28.39
CA ASP A 282 -25.15 14.97 27.61
C ASP A 282 -24.66 14.71 26.17
N PHE A 283 -24.23 13.47 25.90
CA PHE A 283 -23.78 13.05 24.59
C PHE A 283 -24.90 12.99 23.56
N ASN A 284 -26.15 12.81 23.98
CA ASN A 284 -27.29 12.84 23.07
C ASN A 284 -27.46 14.22 22.43
N THR A 285 -27.34 15.29 23.21
CA THR A 285 -27.39 16.67 22.71
C THR A 285 -26.25 16.93 21.72
N VAL A 286 -25.03 16.50 22.05
CA VAL A 286 -23.87 16.63 21.17
C VAL A 286 -24.09 15.87 19.86
N ALA A 287 -24.61 14.66 19.95
CA ALA A 287 -24.92 13.83 18.78
C ALA A 287 -25.98 14.44 17.87
N ARG A 288 -26.99 15.10 18.43
CA ARG A 288 -28.02 15.83 17.68
C ARG A 288 -27.43 17.03 16.93
N MET A 289 -26.56 17.77 17.58
CA MET A 289 -25.87 18.92 16.98
C MET A 289 -24.89 18.49 15.88
N ALA A 290 -24.34 17.31 15.98
CA ALA A 290 -23.39 16.74 15.02
C ALA A 290 -24.07 15.91 13.91
N SER A 291 -25.30 16.25 13.53
CA SER A 291 -26.03 15.55 12.48
C SER A 291 -25.22 15.53 11.18
N GLY A 292 -25.14 14.33 10.55
CA GLY A 292 -24.38 14.12 9.33
C GLY A 292 -22.89 13.91 9.52
N ALA A 293 -22.38 13.92 10.74
CA ALA A 293 -20.96 13.68 11.02
C ALA A 293 -20.61 12.19 10.84
N SER A 294 -19.43 11.95 10.28
CA SER A 294 -18.80 10.64 10.21
C SER A 294 -18.20 10.24 11.55
N GLY A 295 -17.88 8.94 11.70
CA GLY A 295 -17.17 8.46 12.88
C GLY A 295 -15.83 9.16 13.10
N ALA A 296 -15.09 9.44 12.05
CA ALA A 296 -13.82 10.17 12.12
C ALA A 296 -14.01 11.62 12.59
N GLU A 297 -15.03 12.31 12.10
CA GLU A 297 -15.37 13.65 12.55
C GLU A 297 -15.79 13.68 14.04
N LEU A 298 -16.55 12.71 14.47
CA LEU A 298 -16.95 12.57 15.88
C LEU A 298 -15.74 12.36 16.81
N ALA A 299 -14.78 11.53 16.38
CA ALA A 299 -13.51 11.36 17.10
C ALA A 299 -12.75 12.69 17.21
N ASN A 300 -12.70 13.45 16.12
CA ASN A 300 -12.06 14.76 16.08
C ASN A 300 -12.76 15.79 16.99
N ILE A 301 -14.08 15.75 17.08
CA ILE A 301 -14.86 16.60 18.01
C ILE A 301 -14.42 16.36 19.44
N VAL A 302 -14.34 15.10 19.86
CA VAL A 302 -13.89 14.75 21.22
C VAL A 302 -12.46 15.22 21.47
N ASN A 303 -11.56 15.01 20.51
CA ASN A 303 -10.17 15.43 20.62
C ASN A 303 -10.04 16.96 20.69
N GLU A 304 -10.75 17.68 19.83
CA GLU A 304 -10.75 19.15 19.83
C GLU A 304 -11.31 19.70 21.13
N ALA A 305 -12.36 19.09 21.67
CA ALA A 305 -12.91 19.46 22.97
C ALA A 305 -11.89 19.27 24.09
N ALA A 306 -11.11 18.19 24.06
CA ALA A 306 -10.03 17.97 25.02
C ALA A 306 -8.93 19.03 24.92
N LEU A 307 -8.53 19.41 23.71
CA LEU A 307 -7.57 20.49 23.47
C LEU A 307 -8.08 21.84 23.97
N ARG A 308 -9.36 22.12 23.79
CA ARG A 308 -9.99 23.34 24.31
C ARG A 308 -9.96 23.41 25.84
N ALA A 309 -10.26 22.28 26.50
CA ALA A 309 -10.20 22.19 27.96
C ALA A 309 -8.78 22.50 28.48
N VAL A 310 -7.76 21.94 27.84
CA VAL A 310 -6.34 22.19 28.20
C VAL A 310 -5.97 23.66 27.99
N ARG A 311 -6.36 24.24 26.88
CA ARG A 311 -6.09 25.69 26.60
C ARG A 311 -6.75 26.62 27.61
N ALA A 312 -7.89 26.23 28.14
CA ALA A 312 -8.61 26.98 29.17
C ALA A 312 -8.15 26.67 30.60
N GLY A 313 -7.15 25.82 30.77
CA GLY A 313 -6.62 25.42 32.07
C GLY A 313 -7.53 24.47 32.89
N ARG A 314 -8.52 23.89 32.25
CA ARG A 314 -9.42 22.92 32.91
C ARG A 314 -8.86 21.49 32.80
N LYS A 315 -9.25 20.63 33.71
CA LYS A 315 -8.81 19.22 33.81
C LYS A 315 -9.82 18.22 33.24
N SER A 316 -10.97 18.70 32.77
CA SER A 316 -12.01 17.87 32.19
C SER A 316 -12.75 18.59 31.09
N VAL A 317 -13.29 17.83 30.16
CA VAL A 317 -14.07 18.32 29.03
C VAL A 317 -15.50 18.60 29.48
N THR A 318 -15.97 19.80 29.21
CA THR A 318 -17.33 20.24 29.53
C THR A 318 -18.25 20.09 28.31
N GLN A 319 -19.57 20.19 28.56
CA GLN A 319 -20.57 20.25 27.50
C GLN A 319 -20.29 21.34 26.48
N ALA A 320 -19.92 22.55 26.94
CA ALA A 320 -19.59 23.67 26.09
C ALA A 320 -18.37 23.37 25.19
N ASP A 321 -17.36 22.70 25.71
CA ASP A 321 -16.19 22.32 24.91
C ASP A 321 -16.57 21.41 23.74
N LEU A 322 -17.44 20.44 23.95
CA LEU A 322 -17.93 19.54 22.91
C LEU A 322 -18.79 20.27 21.88
N GLU A 323 -19.73 21.09 22.32
CA GLU A 323 -20.63 21.85 21.43
C GLU A 323 -19.88 22.84 20.55
N GLU A 324 -18.93 23.59 21.12
CA GLU A 324 -18.11 24.54 20.35
C GLU A 324 -17.16 23.85 19.39
N SER A 325 -16.69 22.65 19.71
CA SER A 325 -15.81 21.87 18.86
C SER A 325 -16.49 21.34 17.59
N ILE A 326 -17.81 21.18 17.61
CA ILE A 326 -18.59 20.73 16.45
C ILE A 326 -18.41 21.70 15.27
N GLU A 327 -18.54 23.00 15.53
CA GLU A 327 -18.38 24.01 14.47
C GLU A 327 -16.96 24.01 13.89
N VAL A 328 -15.95 23.89 14.74
CA VAL A 328 -14.55 23.87 14.32
C VAL A 328 -14.26 22.68 13.41
N VAL A 329 -14.71 21.51 13.78
CA VAL A 329 -14.46 20.26 13.05
C VAL A 329 -15.26 20.22 11.75
N ILE A 330 -16.56 20.48 11.80
CA ILE A 330 -17.44 20.37 10.63
C ILE A 330 -17.17 21.51 9.64
N ALA A 331 -17.06 22.75 10.10
CA ALA A 331 -16.76 23.90 9.24
C ALA A 331 -15.34 23.84 8.65
N GLY A 332 -14.38 23.27 9.37
CA GLY A 332 -13.02 23.07 8.89
C GLY A 332 -12.93 22.12 7.70
N TYR A 333 -13.82 21.14 7.61
CA TYR A 333 -13.89 20.22 6.48
C TYR A 333 -14.59 20.79 5.25
N GLN A 334 -15.45 21.80 5.43
CA GLN A 334 -16.15 22.45 4.32
C GLN A 334 -15.29 23.46 3.55
N LYS A 335 -14.15 23.87 4.10
CA LYS A 335 -13.26 24.88 3.50
C LYS A 335 -12.07 24.29 2.73
N LYS A 336 -12.01 23.00 2.56
CA LYS A 336 -10.99 22.35 1.74
C LYS A 336 -11.68 21.82 0.45
#